data_31cd41817dad66faf61b694755247848
#
_entry.id   31cd41817dad66faf61b694755247848
#
_cell.length_a   1.000
_cell.length_b   1.000
_cell.length_c   1.000
_cell.angle_alpha   90.00
_cell.angle_beta   90.00
_cell.angle_gamma   90.00
#
_symmetry.space_group_name_H-M   'P 1'
#
loop_
_entity.id
_entity.type
_entity.pdbx_description
1 polymer ?
#
loop_
_entity_poly.entity_id
_entity_poly.type
_entity_poly.pdbx_seq_one_letter_code
_entity_poly.pdbx_strand_id
1 'polypeptide(L)'
;EENRRSWAEGTAALTALTAELAAGETWTVEKHVRVLARGEAPHADSDEPWAASAEAWRALWEDCDIEVESDDAELQGALRYSVFQLLCNNAPDDRGVSVGARGLSHGRYKGNTFWDTEIFMLPFYLWTRPQAAENLLNYRLDRLADARALAKKQNLAGARFPWMCAGTGLEQCES
;
A
#
# COMPACT_ATOMS: atom_id res chain seq x y z
N GLU A 1 -21.86 -30.72 12.66
CA GLU A 1 -20.52 -30.59 13.26
C GLU A 1 -19.58 -29.99 12.20
N GLU A 2 -19.04 -28.79 12.49
CA GLU A 2 -18.05 -28.16 11.60
C GLU A 2 -16.72 -28.94 11.66
N ASN A 3 -16.37 -29.59 10.58
CA ASN A 3 -15.03 -30.16 10.42
C ASN A 3 -14.07 -29.06 9.98
N ARG A 4 -13.34 -28.48 10.93
CA ARG A 4 -12.26 -27.53 10.70
C ARG A 4 -10.91 -28.23 10.74
N ARG A 5 -10.12 -28.06 9.69
CA ARG A 5 -8.75 -28.56 9.62
C ARG A 5 -7.79 -27.43 9.26
N SER A 6 -6.77 -27.20 10.10
CA SER A 6 -5.77 -26.17 9.87
C SER A 6 -4.38 -26.79 9.84
N TRP A 7 -3.52 -26.34 8.91
CA TRP A 7 -2.13 -26.79 8.80
C TRP A 7 -1.27 -25.67 8.21
N ALA A 8 0.05 -25.79 8.35
CA ALA A 8 1.01 -24.91 7.72
C ALA A 8 1.83 -25.68 6.69
N GLU A 9 2.09 -25.04 5.54
CA GLU A 9 2.89 -25.58 4.47
C GLU A 9 3.83 -24.48 3.95
N GLY A 10 5.13 -24.63 4.17
CA GLY A 10 6.11 -23.60 3.85
C GLY A 10 5.82 -22.30 4.59
N THR A 11 5.57 -21.23 3.85
CA THR A 11 5.21 -19.90 4.39
C THR A 11 3.69 -19.66 4.42
N ALA A 12 2.89 -20.64 4.07
CA ALA A 12 1.43 -20.54 4.04
C ALA A 12 0.79 -21.22 5.25
N ALA A 13 -0.26 -20.60 5.77
CA ALA A 13 -1.17 -21.21 6.73
C ALA A 13 -2.52 -21.44 6.01
N LEU A 14 -3.00 -22.67 6.06
CA LEU A 14 -4.22 -23.08 5.38
C LEU A 14 -5.27 -23.55 6.39
N THR A 15 -6.51 -23.24 6.11
CA THR A 15 -7.64 -23.76 6.88
C THR A 15 -8.69 -24.28 5.90
N ALA A 16 -9.05 -25.53 6.02
CA ALA A 16 -10.19 -26.12 5.32
C ALA A 16 -11.37 -26.23 6.26
N LEU A 17 -12.52 -25.81 5.77
CA LEU A 17 -13.82 -25.95 6.42
C LEU A 17 -14.68 -26.83 5.53
N THR A 18 -15.38 -27.81 6.10
CA THR A 18 -16.24 -28.69 5.36
C THR A 18 -17.58 -28.83 6.07
N ALA A 19 -18.65 -28.67 5.32
CA ALA A 19 -20.02 -28.89 5.82
C ALA A 19 -20.81 -29.76 4.84
N GLU A 20 -21.70 -30.57 5.35
CA GLU A 20 -22.71 -31.28 4.57
C GLU A 20 -24.00 -30.45 4.59
N LEU A 21 -24.53 -30.13 3.42
CA LEU A 21 -25.71 -29.31 3.27
C LEU A 21 -26.86 -30.13 2.63
N ALA A 22 -28.03 -30.05 3.21
CA ALA A 22 -29.22 -30.54 2.58
C ALA A 22 -29.69 -29.61 1.47
N ALA A 23 -30.57 -30.11 0.60
CA ALA A 23 -31.15 -29.28 -0.48
C ALA A 23 -31.90 -28.07 0.10
N GLY A 24 -31.50 -26.85 -0.31
CA GLY A 24 -32.07 -25.59 0.17
C GLY A 24 -31.42 -25.00 1.42
N GLU A 25 -30.46 -25.67 2.03
CA GLU A 25 -29.67 -25.10 3.12
C GLU A 25 -28.56 -24.18 2.59
N THR A 26 -28.26 -23.16 3.37
CA THR A 26 -27.16 -22.20 3.10
C THR A 26 -26.16 -22.24 4.25
N TRP A 27 -24.89 -22.28 3.88
CA TRP A 27 -23.79 -22.14 4.84
C TRP A 27 -22.99 -20.89 4.56
N THR A 28 -22.82 -20.05 5.58
CA THR A 28 -22.07 -18.81 5.48
C THR A 28 -20.76 -18.94 6.24
N VAL A 29 -19.67 -18.57 5.61
CA VAL A 29 -18.33 -18.51 6.23
C VAL A 29 -17.85 -17.08 6.22
N GLU A 30 -17.50 -16.56 7.38
CA GLU A 30 -16.88 -15.25 7.54
C GLU A 30 -15.39 -15.41 7.86
N LYS A 31 -14.56 -14.64 7.15
CA LYS A 31 -13.13 -14.58 7.39
C LYS A 31 -12.74 -13.17 7.79
N HIS A 32 -12.28 -13.01 9.03
CA HIS A 32 -11.71 -11.77 9.52
C HIS A 32 -10.18 -11.81 9.39
N VAL A 33 -9.63 -10.82 8.70
CA VAL A 33 -8.18 -10.70 8.47
C VAL A 33 -7.72 -9.35 8.98
N ARG A 34 -6.65 -9.35 9.78
CA ARG A 34 -5.95 -8.14 10.20
C ARG A 34 -4.54 -8.14 9.66
N VAL A 35 -4.12 -6.98 9.16
CA VAL A 35 -2.73 -6.71 8.79
C VAL A 35 -2.19 -5.73 9.83
N LEU A 36 -1.17 -6.16 10.57
CA LEU A 36 -0.56 -5.38 11.64
C LEU A 36 0.87 -5.03 11.24
N ALA A 37 1.29 -3.82 11.54
CA ALA A 37 2.69 -3.47 11.44
C ALA A 37 3.52 -4.22 12.52
N ARG A 38 4.80 -4.39 12.26
CA ARG A 38 5.68 -5.10 13.20
C ARG A 38 5.72 -4.37 14.54
N GLY A 39 5.30 -5.06 15.60
CA GLY A 39 5.27 -4.52 16.96
C GLY A 39 3.93 -3.91 17.37
N GLU A 40 2.96 -3.82 16.49
CA GLU A 40 1.60 -3.46 16.86
C GLU A 40 0.89 -4.59 17.59
N ALA A 41 0.19 -4.24 18.67
CA ALA A 41 -0.71 -5.17 19.34
C ALA A 41 -2.03 -5.28 18.56
N PRO A 42 -2.67 -6.46 18.54
CA PRO A 42 -4.01 -6.57 18.00
C PRO A 42 -4.97 -5.63 18.74
N HIS A 43 -5.58 -4.71 18.01
CA HIS A 43 -6.67 -3.90 18.56
C HIS A 43 -7.91 -4.78 18.75
N ALA A 44 -8.78 -4.40 19.69
CA ALA A 44 -10.11 -5.00 19.76
C ALA A 44 -10.85 -4.80 18.43
N ASP A 45 -11.73 -5.74 18.06
CA ASP A 45 -12.57 -5.57 16.89
C ASP A 45 -13.42 -4.32 17.09
N SER A 46 -13.44 -3.45 16.11
CA SER A 46 -14.46 -2.41 16.09
C SER A 46 -15.79 -3.08 15.71
N ASP A 47 -16.83 -2.80 16.44
CA ASP A 47 -18.16 -3.36 16.18
C ASP A 47 -18.72 -2.92 14.81
N GLU A 48 -18.15 -1.83 14.23
CA GLU A 48 -18.56 -1.29 12.93
C GLU A 48 -17.36 -0.86 12.05
N PRO A 49 -16.48 -1.77 11.61
CA PRO A 49 -15.31 -1.43 10.81
C PRO A 49 -15.68 -0.82 9.44
N TRP A 50 -16.84 -1.19 8.89
CA TRP A 50 -17.33 -0.69 7.62
C TRP A 50 -17.78 0.77 7.68
N ALA A 51 -18.44 1.19 8.74
CA ALA A 51 -18.86 2.57 8.94
C ALA A 51 -17.66 3.51 9.07
N ALA A 52 -16.66 3.13 9.89
CA ALA A 52 -15.43 3.87 10.04
C ALA A 52 -14.63 3.97 8.73
N SER A 53 -14.52 2.87 7.98
CA SER A 53 -13.87 2.86 6.67
C SER A 53 -14.60 3.74 5.66
N ALA A 54 -15.92 3.68 5.60
CA ALA A 54 -16.73 4.50 4.69
C ALA A 54 -16.58 6.00 5.00
N GLU A 55 -16.52 6.37 6.27
CA GLU A 55 -16.30 7.76 6.69
C GLU A 55 -14.91 8.25 6.29
N ALA A 56 -13.86 7.46 6.54
CA ALA A 56 -12.51 7.79 6.15
C ALA A 56 -12.39 7.97 4.62
N TRP A 57 -13.01 7.09 3.83
CA TRP A 57 -13.03 7.23 2.39
C TRP A 57 -13.83 8.44 1.91
N ARG A 58 -14.92 8.79 2.56
CA ARG A 58 -15.68 10.01 2.22
C ARG A 58 -14.81 11.25 2.39
N ALA A 59 -14.13 11.37 3.53
CA ALA A 59 -13.21 12.48 3.77
C ALA A 59 -12.07 12.54 2.74
N LEU A 60 -11.50 11.38 2.36
CA LEU A 60 -10.48 11.32 1.33
C LEU A 60 -10.99 11.80 -0.04
N TRP A 61 -12.21 11.43 -0.42
CA TRP A 61 -12.81 11.86 -1.68
C TRP A 61 -13.18 13.34 -1.69
N GLU A 62 -13.60 13.92 -0.56
CA GLU A 62 -13.85 15.38 -0.44
C GLU A 62 -12.58 16.19 -0.74
N ASP A 63 -11.40 15.70 -0.34
CA ASP A 63 -10.12 16.36 -0.56
C ASP A 63 -9.47 16.08 -1.91
N CYS A 64 -9.70 14.89 -2.48
CA CYS A 64 -8.88 14.35 -3.57
C CYS A 64 -9.64 14.06 -4.86
N ASP A 65 -10.96 14.22 -4.90
CA ASP A 65 -11.72 13.94 -6.13
C ASP A 65 -11.38 14.97 -7.22
N ILE A 66 -11.30 14.47 -8.43
CA ILE A 66 -11.04 15.26 -9.63
C ILE A 66 -12.19 15.01 -10.58
N GLU A 67 -12.98 16.02 -10.83
CA GLU A 67 -14.10 15.96 -11.78
C GLU A 67 -13.68 16.44 -13.14
N VAL A 68 -14.08 15.70 -14.17
CA VAL A 68 -13.79 16.02 -15.58
C VAL A 68 -15.08 16.01 -16.37
N GLU A 69 -15.37 17.13 -17.03
CA GLU A 69 -16.44 17.19 -18.01
C GLU A 69 -15.94 16.65 -19.36
N SER A 70 -16.55 15.58 -19.85
CA SER A 70 -16.17 14.91 -21.10
C SER A 70 -17.34 14.17 -21.72
N ASP A 71 -17.33 14.08 -23.04
CA ASP A 71 -18.25 13.22 -23.79
C ASP A 71 -17.91 11.72 -23.67
N ASP A 72 -16.73 11.39 -23.12
CA ASP A 72 -16.32 10.03 -22.81
C ASP A 72 -16.86 9.61 -21.45
N ALA A 73 -17.87 8.75 -21.45
CA ALA A 73 -18.51 8.26 -20.23
C ALA A 73 -17.59 7.41 -19.32
N GLU A 74 -16.50 6.85 -19.84
CA GLU A 74 -15.58 6.01 -19.10
C GLU A 74 -14.46 6.81 -18.42
N LEU A 75 -14.17 8.03 -18.92
CA LEU A 75 -13.04 8.83 -18.47
C LEU A 75 -13.07 9.15 -16.98
N GLN A 76 -14.22 9.58 -16.46
CA GLN A 76 -14.38 9.91 -15.04
C GLN A 76 -14.16 8.68 -14.15
N GLY A 77 -14.66 7.51 -14.57
CA GLY A 77 -14.46 6.25 -13.85
C GLY A 77 -12.99 5.83 -13.82
N ALA A 78 -12.29 5.94 -14.94
CA ALA A 78 -10.86 5.62 -15.05
C ALA A 78 -10.01 6.57 -14.21
N LEU A 79 -10.35 7.86 -14.18
CA LEU A 79 -9.68 8.86 -13.35
C LEU A 79 -9.86 8.55 -11.85
N ARG A 80 -11.09 8.35 -11.39
CA ARG A 80 -11.37 7.99 -10.00
C ARG A 80 -10.71 6.68 -9.59
N TYR A 81 -10.66 5.69 -10.47
CA TYR A 81 -9.92 4.45 -10.20
C TYR A 81 -8.42 4.71 -10.01
N SER A 82 -7.82 5.58 -10.82
CA SER A 82 -6.41 5.94 -10.69
C SER A 82 -6.12 6.69 -9.39
N VAL A 83 -6.97 7.64 -9.01
CA VAL A 83 -6.91 8.35 -7.72
C VAL A 83 -7.05 7.37 -6.56
N PHE A 84 -8.02 6.46 -6.62
CA PHE A 84 -8.20 5.41 -5.62
C PHE A 84 -6.94 4.57 -5.43
N GLN A 85 -6.27 4.15 -6.50
CA GLN A 85 -5.02 3.39 -6.42
C GLN A 85 -3.90 4.17 -5.74
N LEU A 86 -3.77 5.47 -6.00
CA LEU A 86 -2.80 6.32 -5.31
C LEU A 86 -3.13 6.41 -3.80
N LEU A 87 -4.37 6.67 -3.44
CA LEU A 87 -4.79 6.79 -2.05
C LEU A 87 -4.63 5.49 -1.25
N CYS A 88 -4.92 4.33 -1.85
CA CYS A 88 -4.76 3.02 -1.21
C CYS A 88 -3.32 2.66 -0.87
N ASN A 89 -2.35 3.20 -1.60
CA ASN A 89 -0.95 2.76 -1.53
C ASN A 89 -0.06 3.71 -0.74
N ASN A 90 -0.60 4.76 -0.14
CA ASN A 90 0.14 5.72 0.66
C ASN A 90 -0.16 5.54 2.16
N ALA A 91 0.89 5.60 2.98
CA ALA A 91 0.81 5.70 4.44
C ALA A 91 1.18 7.13 4.85
N PRO A 92 0.22 8.08 4.89
CA PRO A 92 0.51 9.50 5.07
C PRO A 92 1.08 9.83 6.45
N ASP A 93 0.88 8.98 7.44
CA ASP A 93 1.31 9.20 8.82
C ASP A 93 2.62 8.46 9.17
N ASP A 94 3.20 7.73 8.21
CA ASP A 94 4.46 7.00 8.42
C ASP A 94 5.54 7.43 7.42
N ARG A 95 6.49 8.25 7.89
CA ARG A 95 7.66 8.67 7.10
C ARG A 95 8.69 7.55 6.88
N GLY A 96 8.56 6.42 7.56
CA GLY A 96 9.45 5.27 7.42
C GLY A 96 9.17 4.44 6.17
N VAL A 97 8.03 4.65 5.52
CA VAL A 97 7.59 3.91 4.34
C VAL A 97 7.36 4.85 3.15
N SER A 98 7.38 4.29 1.96
CA SER A 98 7.08 4.97 0.71
C SER A 98 6.13 4.11 -0.12
N VAL A 99 5.68 4.63 -1.25
CA VAL A 99 4.77 3.89 -2.14
C VAL A 99 5.54 2.85 -2.94
N GLY A 100 5.15 1.59 -2.81
CA GLY A 100 5.69 0.50 -3.62
C GLY A 100 5.20 0.57 -5.06
N ALA A 101 6.01 0.07 -6.01
CA ALA A 101 5.76 0.18 -7.46
C ALA A 101 4.41 -0.39 -7.93
N ARG A 102 3.83 -1.33 -7.17
CA ARG A 102 2.52 -1.93 -7.44
C ARG A 102 1.66 -2.05 -6.19
N GLY A 103 1.88 -1.18 -5.22
CA GLY A 103 1.23 -1.24 -3.93
C GLY A 103 1.56 -2.53 -3.14
N LEU A 104 0.71 -2.85 -2.18
CA LEU A 104 0.92 -3.99 -1.26
C LEU A 104 0.35 -5.31 -1.79
N SER A 105 -0.55 -5.27 -2.74
CA SER A 105 -1.30 -6.46 -3.21
C SER A 105 -0.58 -7.28 -4.27
N HIS A 106 0.56 -6.82 -4.78
CA HIS A 106 1.26 -7.47 -5.89
C HIS A 106 2.68 -7.92 -5.50
N GLY A 107 2.97 -9.21 -5.62
CA GLY A 107 4.26 -9.80 -5.24
C GLY A 107 5.45 -9.50 -6.16
N ARG A 108 5.23 -8.92 -7.36
CA ARG A 108 6.29 -8.82 -8.38
C ARG A 108 7.47 -7.97 -7.95
N TYR A 109 7.29 -6.85 -7.35
CA TYR A 109 8.39 -5.99 -6.89
C TYR A 109 8.60 -6.08 -5.37
N LYS A 110 7.94 -7.02 -4.69
CA LYS A 110 8.12 -7.32 -3.27
C LYS A 110 7.98 -6.09 -2.35
N GLY A 111 7.13 -5.13 -2.73
CA GLY A 111 6.95 -3.87 -2.00
C GLY A 111 8.10 -2.87 -2.14
N ASN A 112 9.07 -3.10 -3.02
CA ASN A 112 10.15 -2.16 -3.26
C ASN A 112 9.65 -0.85 -3.85
N THR A 113 10.29 0.24 -3.44
CA THR A 113 10.07 1.60 -3.91
C THR A 113 11.06 1.96 -5.00
N PHE A 114 10.61 2.69 -5.98
CA PHE A 114 11.41 3.22 -7.07
C PHE A 114 11.36 4.75 -7.07
N TRP A 115 12.23 5.39 -7.83
CA TRP A 115 12.22 6.84 -8.02
C TRP A 115 10.98 7.34 -8.79
N ASP A 116 10.25 6.43 -9.42
CA ASP A 116 8.94 6.69 -10.02
C ASP A 116 7.95 7.34 -9.06
N THR A 117 8.05 7.01 -7.78
CA THR A 117 7.22 7.60 -6.73
C THR A 117 7.39 9.11 -6.69
N GLU A 118 8.62 9.62 -6.72
CA GLU A 118 8.89 11.05 -6.65
C GLU A 118 8.58 11.78 -7.96
N ILE A 119 8.73 11.13 -9.10
CA ILE A 119 8.52 11.76 -10.41
C ILE A 119 7.04 11.75 -10.82
N PHE A 120 6.33 10.64 -10.59
CA PHE A 120 5.00 10.43 -11.15
C PHE A 120 3.87 10.46 -10.12
N MET A 121 4.13 10.05 -8.86
CA MET A 121 3.10 9.98 -7.83
C MET A 121 3.12 11.21 -6.91
N LEU A 122 4.30 11.70 -6.54
CA LEU A 122 4.45 12.85 -5.65
C LEU A 122 3.68 14.09 -6.12
N PRO A 123 3.62 14.46 -7.43
CA PRO A 123 2.84 15.61 -7.89
C PRO A 123 1.36 15.54 -7.49
N PHE A 124 0.74 14.37 -7.51
CA PHE A 124 -0.63 14.20 -7.04
C PHE A 124 -0.76 14.55 -5.56
N TYR A 125 0.12 14.02 -4.70
CA TYR A 125 0.05 14.29 -3.26
C TYR A 125 0.40 15.73 -2.91
N LEU A 126 1.28 16.40 -3.66
CA LEU A 126 1.60 17.81 -3.44
C LEU A 126 0.36 18.72 -3.52
N TRP A 127 -0.56 18.40 -4.41
CA TRP A 127 -1.77 19.20 -4.63
C TRP A 127 -2.96 18.77 -3.78
N THR A 128 -3.05 17.50 -3.43
CA THR A 128 -4.21 16.93 -2.74
C THR A 128 -3.93 16.64 -1.26
N ARG A 129 -2.71 16.20 -0.91
CA ARG A 129 -2.34 15.75 0.43
C ARG A 129 -0.90 16.15 0.78
N PRO A 130 -0.62 17.44 1.04
CA PRO A 130 0.75 17.94 1.26
C PRO A 130 1.53 17.20 2.35
N GLN A 131 0.87 16.76 3.42
CA GLN A 131 1.50 15.97 4.49
C GLN A 131 2.01 14.62 3.98
N ALA A 132 1.24 13.95 3.13
CA ALA A 132 1.67 12.71 2.49
C ALA A 132 2.88 12.94 1.57
N ALA A 133 2.89 14.03 0.81
CA ALA A 133 4.02 14.44 -0.01
C ALA A 133 5.27 14.71 0.84
N GLU A 134 5.14 15.41 1.95
CA GLU A 134 6.24 15.67 2.89
C GLU A 134 6.83 14.36 3.42
N ASN A 135 6.01 13.40 3.81
CA ASN A 135 6.47 12.11 4.30
C ASN A 135 7.21 11.29 3.24
N LEU A 136 6.78 11.33 1.98
CA LEU A 136 7.50 10.71 0.87
C LEU A 136 8.89 11.32 0.65
N LEU A 137 9.02 12.64 0.77
CA LEU A 137 10.31 13.32 0.71
C LEU A 137 11.18 13.00 1.94
N ASN A 138 10.59 12.99 3.13
CA ASN A 138 11.29 12.63 4.36
C ASN A 138 11.80 11.19 4.32
N TYR A 139 11.07 10.26 3.70
CA TYR A 139 11.54 8.91 3.45
C TYR A 139 12.90 8.90 2.71
N ARG A 140 13.08 9.76 1.71
CA ARG A 140 14.37 9.91 0.99
C ARG A 140 15.41 10.64 1.83
N LEU A 141 15.04 11.71 2.53
CA LEU A 141 15.95 12.47 3.39
C LEU A 141 16.58 11.61 4.49
N ASP A 142 15.78 10.77 5.13
CA ASP A 142 16.26 9.85 6.17
C ASP A 142 17.28 8.84 5.64
N ARG A 143 17.31 8.61 4.32
CA ARG A 143 18.23 7.70 3.62
C ARG A 143 19.31 8.41 2.81
N LEU A 144 19.50 9.72 3.04
CA LEU A 144 20.50 10.52 2.31
C LEU A 144 21.94 10.03 2.55
N ALA A 145 22.25 9.51 3.73
CA ALA A 145 23.56 8.96 4.04
C ALA A 145 23.90 7.75 3.13
N ASP A 146 22.92 6.86 2.94
CA ASP A 146 23.05 5.69 2.07
C ASP A 146 23.17 6.09 0.60
N ALA A 147 22.41 7.10 0.17
CA ALA A 147 22.50 7.64 -1.19
C ALA A 147 23.88 8.28 -1.47
N ARG A 148 24.49 8.95 -0.48
CA ARG A 148 25.85 9.46 -0.60
C ARG A 148 26.89 8.34 -0.64
N ALA A 149 26.72 7.30 0.17
CA ALA A 149 27.58 6.13 0.15
C ALA A 149 27.53 5.40 -1.21
N LEU A 150 26.34 5.27 -1.79
CA LEU A 150 26.15 4.69 -3.11
C LEU A 150 26.83 5.52 -4.21
N ALA A 151 26.68 6.84 -4.20
CA ALA A 151 27.39 7.73 -5.14
C ALA A 151 28.91 7.54 -5.03
N LYS A 152 29.44 7.56 -3.80
CA LYS A 152 30.88 7.36 -3.55
C LYS A 152 31.39 6.02 -4.07
N LYS A 153 30.64 4.93 -3.86
CA LYS A 153 30.98 3.58 -4.37
C LYS A 153 31.10 3.55 -5.89
N GLN A 154 30.40 4.42 -6.57
CA GLN A 154 30.38 4.52 -8.03
C GLN A 154 31.26 5.66 -8.58
N ASN A 155 32.13 6.25 -7.73
CA ASN A 155 32.98 7.39 -8.07
C ASN A 155 32.20 8.63 -8.58
N LEU A 156 30.97 8.84 -8.07
CA LEU A 156 30.16 10.01 -8.36
C LEU A 156 30.18 11.00 -7.19
N ALA A 157 30.12 12.29 -7.51
CA ALA A 157 29.92 13.33 -6.51
C ALA A 157 28.44 13.43 -6.09
N GLY A 158 28.21 13.95 -4.88
CA GLY A 158 26.85 14.20 -4.38
C GLY A 158 26.20 12.98 -3.75
N ALA A 159 24.93 12.74 -4.09
CA ALA A 159 24.13 11.64 -3.60
C ALA A 159 23.40 10.96 -4.77
N ARG A 160 23.39 9.64 -4.78
CA ARG A 160 22.65 8.84 -5.75
C ARG A 160 21.63 8.00 -4.99
N PHE A 161 20.37 8.35 -5.10
CA PHE A 161 19.31 7.48 -4.61
C PHE A 161 19.23 6.22 -5.46
N PRO A 162 18.92 5.05 -4.85
CA PRO A 162 18.86 3.79 -5.57
C PRO A 162 17.74 3.79 -6.61
N TRP A 163 17.90 3.01 -7.68
CA TRP A 163 16.86 2.75 -8.66
C TRP A 163 15.68 2.04 -8.00
N MET A 164 15.97 1.01 -7.23
CA MET A 164 15.01 0.22 -6.46
C MET A 164 15.50 0.03 -5.04
N CYS A 165 14.69 0.32 -4.05
CA CYS A 165 15.05 0.11 -2.64
C CYS A 165 13.88 -0.44 -1.81
N ALA A 166 14.27 -1.13 -0.75
CA ALA A 166 13.37 -1.52 0.33
C ALA A 166 13.47 -0.53 1.52
N GLY A 167 12.92 -0.89 2.68
CA GLY A 167 12.93 -0.07 3.89
C GLY A 167 14.33 0.35 4.37
N THR A 168 15.38 -0.37 3.99
CA THR A 168 16.78 -0.04 4.32
C THR A 168 17.35 1.13 3.51
N GLY A 169 16.74 1.51 2.38
CA GLY A 169 17.26 2.54 1.49
C GLY A 169 18.45 2.10 0.62
N LEU A 170 18.87 0.83 0.69
CA LEU A 170 19.95 0.28 -0.11
C LEU A 170 19.46 -0.15 -1.51
N GLU A 171 20.36 -0.02 -2.50
CA GLU A 171 20.09 -0.48 -3.87
C GLU A 171 19.82 -2.00 -3.89
N GLN A 172 18.71 -2.36 -4.51
CA GLN A 172 18.25 -3.76 -4.65
C GLN A 172 18.39 -4.27 -6.09
N CYS A 173 18.72 -3.42 -7.05
CA CYS A 173 19.05 -3.86 -8.40
C CYS A 173 20.46 -4.44 -8.41
N GLU A 174 20.60 -5.64 -8.93
CA GLU A 174 21.89 -6.19 -9.28
C GLU A 174 22.46 -5.39 -10.47
N SER A 175 23.67 -4.87 -10.30
CA SER A 175 24.42 -4.14 -11.34
C SER A 175 25.14 -5.08 -12.27
#